data_234079fb8053a85d9a6ece9175228488
#
_entry.id   234079fb8053a85d9a6ece9175228488
#
_cell.length_a   1.000
_cell.length_b   1.000
_cell.length_c   1.000
_cell.angle_alpha   90.00
_cell.angle_beta   90.00
_cell.angle_gamma   90.00
#
_symmetry.space_group_name_H-M   'P 1'
#
loop_
_entity.id
_entity.type
_entity.pdbx_description
1 polymer ?
#
loop_
_entity_poly.entity_id
_entity_poly.type
_entity_poly.pdbx_seq_one_letter_code
_entity_poly.pdbx_strand_id
1 'polypeptide(L)'
;MLKIVCGAGNEDCESVKRLVYVYAKAGCKYFDISARKEILEAAKEAVSLAGLEDAHFCVSVGIKGDRHITKAKIKESVCIKCGNCLRNCPNDAIFPSIMVNDKRCIGCGTCAKKCPTGAMTMYEKDINVKEILPYMVENGVEMLELHIMGHDKKDLDYKWGVINDCNPKYASICIDREFFGNKEVIDRVRNMIAHRKPYTT
;
A
#
# COMPACT_ATOMS: atom_id res chain seq x y z
N MET A 1 -4.54 20.27 -4.69
CA MET A 1 -3.83 19.40 -3.73
C MET A 1 -3.09 18.33 -4.52
N LEU A 2 -1.78 18.18 -4.34
CA LEU A 2 -0.96 17.10 -4.95
C LEU A 2 -0.56 16.14 -3.85
N LYS A 3 -1.00 14.89 -3.92
CA LYS A 3 -0.61 13.78 -3.05
C LYS A 3 0.39 12.90 -3.79
N ILE A 4 1.55 12.65 -3.19
CA ILE A 4 2.60 11.79 -3.73
C ILE A 4 2.52 10.42 -3.07
N VAL A 5 2.48 9.38 -3.90
CA VAL A 5 2.51 8.00 -3.43
C VAL A 5 3.95 7.57 -3.21
N CYS A 6 4.32 7.33 -1.95
CA CYS A 6 5.65 6.86 -1.55
C CYS A 6 5.72 5.32 -1.43
N GLY A 7 4.69 4.65 -1.93
CA GLY A 7 4.62 3.20 -2.06
C GLY A 7 3.64 2.55 -1.10
N ALA A 8 2.38 2.38 -1.52
CA ALA A 8 1.35 1.72 -0.71
C ALA A 8 1.71 0.27 -0.32
N GLY A 9 2.54 -0.41 -1.11
CA GLY A 9 3.07 -1.74 -0.80
C GLY A 9 4.54 -1.76 -0.37
N ASN A 10 5.21 -0.59 -0.25
CA ASN A 10 6.61 -0.50 0.16
C ASN A 10 6.70 -0.41 1.69
N GLU A 11 7.34 -1.40 2.30
CA GLU A 11 7.57 -1.49 3.74
C GLU A 11 9.07 -1.31 4.10
N ASP A 12 9.91 -0.85 3.17
CA ASP A 12 11.32 -0.52 3.40
C ASP A 12 11.43 0.92 3.93
N CYS A 13 11.69 1.05 5.23
CA CYS A 13 11.76 2.35 5.93
C CYS A 13 12.75 3.31 5.28
N GLU A 14 13.95 2.83 4.89
CA GLU A 14 14.98 3.66 4.26
C GLU A 14 14.55 4.16 2.89
N SER A 15 13.90 3.31 2.09
CA SER A 15 13.36 3.68 0.79
C SER A 15 12.27 4.74 0.93
N VAL A 16 11.30 4.53 1.84
CA VAL A 16 10.21 5.48 2.07
C VAL A 16 10.75 6.81 2.62
N LYS A 17 11.67 6.75 3.60
CA LYS A 17 12.31 7.94 4.17
C LYS A 17 12.98 8.80 3.10
N ARG A 18 13.74 8.18 2.18
CA ARG A 18 14.39 8.89 1.05
C ARG A 18 13.37 9.53 0.11
N LEU A 19 12.32 8.79 -0.27
CA LEU A 19 11.28 9.31 -1.16
C LEU A 19 10.56 10.51 -0.52
N VAL A 20 10.09 10.37 0.71
CA VAL A 20 9.41 11.44 1.44
C VAL A 20 10.33 12.65 1.57
N TYR A 21 11.61 12.47 1.94
CA TYR A 21 12.56 13.55 2.06
C TYR A 21 12.73 14.33 0.75
N VAL A 22 12.97 13.61 -0.38
CA VAL A 22 13.17 14.24 -1.69
C VAL A 22 11.93 15.02 -2.12
N TYR A 23 10.74 14.44 -1.97
CA TYR A 23 9.50 15.10 -2.33
C TYR A 23 9.16 16.27 -1.41
N ALA A 24 9.44 16.17 -0.11
CA ALA A 24 9.31 17.28 0.84
C ALA A 24 10.22 18.46 0.45
N LYS A 25 11.49 18.17 0.09
CA LYS A 25 12.42 19.19 -0.45
C LYS A 25 11.95 19.81 -1.77
N ALA A 26 11.17 19.08 -2.58
CA ALA A 26 10.55 19.58 -3.79
C ALA A 26 9.26 20.39 -3.52
N GLY A 27 8.85 20.56 -2.25
CA GLY A 27 7.67 21.35 -1.86
C GLY A 27 6.37 20.53 -1.77
N CYS A 28 6.42 19.19 -1.86
CA CYS A 28 5.24 18.36 -1.64
C CYS A 28 4.90 18.31 -0.15
N LYS A 29 3.61 18.35 0.16
CA LYS A 29 3.08 18.35 1.54
C LYS A 29 2.25 17.12 1.88
N TYR A 30 1.76 16.38 0.89
CA TYR A 30 0.85 15.25 1.06
C TYR A 30 1.52 13.96 0.62
N PHE A 31 1.69 13.01 1.55
CA PHE A 31 2.43 11.77 1.34
C PHE A 31 1.53 10.56 1.61
N ASP A 32 1.45 9.66 0.64
CA ASP A 32 0.74 8.40 0.77
C ASP A 32 1.74 7.28 1.04
N ILE A 33 1.57 6.60 2.16
CA ILE A 33 2.47 5.58 2.69
C ILE A 33 1.71 4.31 3.06
N SER A 34 2.43 3.21 3.23
CA SER A 34 1.83 1.95 3.68
C SER A 34 1.42 2.00 5.16
N ALA A 35 0.38 1.24 5.52
CA ALA A 35 -0.16 1.17 6.87
C ALA A 35 0.75 0.35 7.81
N ARG A 36 1.91 0.89 8.15
CA ARG A 36 2.90 0.31 9.06
C ARG A 36 3.44 1.37 10.02
N LYS A 37 3.52 1.05 11.31
CA LYS A 37 4.01 1.98 12.35
C LYS A 37 5.40 2.51 12.00
N GLU A 38 6.31 1.62 11.62
CA GLU A 38 7.69 1.93 11.26
C GLU A 38 7.79 2.85 10.04
N ILE A 39 6.86 2.72 9.09
CA ILE A 39 6.82 3.56 7.89
C ILE A 39 6.31 4.96 8.22
N LEU A 40 5.31 5.08 9.09
CA LEU A 40 4.85 6.39 9.56
C LEU A 40 5.97 7.15 10.28
N GLU A 41 6.70 6.48 11.17
CA GLU A 41 7.82 7.10 11.88
C GLU A 41 8.96 7.50 10.92
N ALA A 42 9.31 6.65 9.96
CA ALA A 42 10.30 6.98 8.94
C ALA A 42 9.87 8.19 8.07
N ALA A 43 8.58 8.29 7.73
CA ALA A 43 8.03 9.41 6.99
C ALA A 43 8.05 10.71 7.82
N LYS A 44 7.67 10.67 9.09
CA LYS A 44 7.75 11.82 10.02
C LYS A 44 9.19 12.31 10.19
N GLU A 45 10.13 11.41 10.37
CA GLU A 45 11.55 11.75 10.43
C GLU A 45 12.02 12.43 9.14
N ALA A 46 11.60 11.92 7.98
CA ALA A 46 11.96 12.48 6.69
C ALA A 46 11.46 13.92 6.50
N VAL A 47 10.20 14.22 6.85
CA VAL A 47 9.66 15.59 6.74
C VAL A 47 10.31 16.54 7.73
N SER A 48 10.64 16.07 8.94
CA SER A 48 11.41 16.85 9.92
C SER A 48 12.81 17.20 9.40
N LEU A 49 13.55 16.23 8.86
CA LEU A 49 14.86 16.45 8.24
C LEU A 49 14.79 17.38 7.00
N ALA A 50 13.66 17.39 6.30
CA ALA A 50 13.42 18.29 5.19
C ALA A 50 13.07 19.72 5.64
N GLY A 51 12.76 19.93 6.93
CA GLY A 51 12.29 21.22 7.46
C GLY A 51 10.86 21.56 7.04
N LEU A 52 10.01 20.54 6.79
CA LEU A 52 8.62 20.72 6.40
C LEU A 52 7.71 20.61 7.64
N GLU A 53 7.09 21.72 8.05
CA GLU A 53 6.24 21.79 9.24
C GLU A 53 4.79 21.37 8.99
N ASP A 54 4.27 21.58 7.78
CA ASP A 54 2.88 21.32 7.39
C ASP A 54 2.74 20.07 6.49
N ALA A 55 3.31 18.97 6.92
CA ALA A 55 3.19 17.68 6.23
C ALA A 55 1.89 16.96 6.60
N HIS A 56 1.25 16.36 5.60
CA HIS A 56 0.00 15.61 5.74
C HIS A 56 0.20 14.17 5.27
N PHE A 57 -0.21 13.20 6.08
CA PHE A 57 -0.07 11.79 5.75
C PHE A 57 -1.40 11.15 5.37
N CYS A 58 -1.34 10.38 4.29
CA CYS A 58 -2.33 9.41 3.88
C CYS A 58 -1.78 8.00 4.11
N VAL A 59 -2.61 7.11 4.61
CA VAL A 59 -2.27 5.70 4.75
C VAL A 59 -3.22 4.87 3.91
N SER A 60 -2.64 4.04 3.04
CA SER A 60 -3.39 3.21 2.11
C SER A 60 -3.44 1.75 2.58
N VAL A 61 -4.62 1.14 2.42
CA VAL A 61 -4.85 -0.29 2.66
C VAL A 61 -5.54 -0.92 1.46
N GLY A 62 -5.11 -2.12 1.05
CA GLY A 62 -5.70 -2.87 -0.05
C GLY A 62 -6.74 -3.88 0.43
N ILE A 63 -7.71 -4.22 -0.41
CA ILE A 63 -8.59 -5.38 -0.22
C ILE A 63 -7.91 -6.66 -0.71
N LYS A 64 -8.47 -7.83 -0.38
CA LYS A 64 -8.01 -9.12 -0.92
C LYS A 64 -7.97 -9.12 -2.44
N GLY A 65 -6.88 -9.60 -3.02
CA GLY A 65 -6.57 -9.53 -4.44
C GLY A 65 -5.79 -8.29 -4.86
N ASP A 66 -5.61 -7.31 -3.99
CA ASP A 66 -4.83 -6.11 -4.27
C ASP A 66 -3.32 -6.42 -4.30
N ARG A 67 -2.62 -5.86 -5.29
CA ARG A 67 -1.16 -6.01 -5.42
C ARG A 67 -0.39 -5.45 -4.23
N HIS A 68 -0.91 -4.43 -3.57
CA HIS A 68 -0.24 -3.76 -2.44
C HIS A 68 -0.13 -4.65 -1.20
N ILE A 69 -1.05 -5.61 -1.03
CA ILE A 69 -0.98 -6.62 0.03
C ILE A 69 -0.32 -7.93 -0.44
N THR A 70 0.09 -8.00 -1.71
CA THR A 70 0.67 -9.21 -2.29
C THR A 70 2.19 -9.17 -2.22
N LYS A 71 2.80 -10.28 -1.86
CA LYS A 71 4.26 -10.46 -1.77
C LYS A 71 4.69 -11.70 -2.54
N ALA A 72 5.93 -11.69 -3.01
CA ALA A 72 6.52 -12.86 -3.65
C ALA A 72 7.12 -13.82 -2.63
N LYS A 73 7.06 -15.11 -2.90
CA LYS A 73 7.81 -16.15 -2.18
C LYS A 73 8.38 -17.16 -3.13
N ILE A 74 9.45 -17.84 -2.71
CA ILE A 74 10.10 -18.89 -3.48
C ILE A 74 9.77 -20.28 -2.93
N LYS A 75 9.52 -21.23 -3.83
CA LYS A 75 9.49 -22.65 -3.55
C LYS A 75 10.84 -23.26 -3.94
N GLU A 76 11.73 -23.40 -2.97
CA GLU A 76 13.13 -23.80 -3.20
C GLU A 76 13.26 -25.15 -3.88
N SER A 77 12.36 -26.11 -3.58
CA SER A 77 12.41 -27.47 -4.12
C SER A 77 12.31 -27.58 -5.64
N VAL A 78 11.80 -26.55 -6.32
CA VAL A 78 11.68 -26.50 -7.80
C VAL A 78 12.47 -25.34 -8.42
N CYS A 79 13.25 -24.63 -7.61
CA CYS A 79 14.06 -23.50 -8.07
C CYS A 79 15.38 -23.98 -8.68
N ILE A 80 15.61 -23.67 -9.96
CA ILE A 80 16.85 -23.94 -10.69
C ILE A 80 17.89 -22.82 -10.58
N LYS A 81 17.67 -21.83 -9.74
CA LYS A 81 18.59 -20.70 -9.49
C LYS A 81 19.02 -19.92 -10.76
N CYS A 82 18.18 -19.84 -11.78
CA CYS A 82 18.49 -19.18 -13.07
C CYS A 82 18.63 -17.65 -12.99
N GLY A 83 18.21 -17.02 -11.88
CA GLY A 83 18.31 -15.56 -11.67
C GLY A 83 17.30 -14.71 -12.43
N ASN A 84 16.35 -15.28 -13.21
CA ASN A 84 15.37 -14.49 -13.96
C ASN A 84 14.55 -13.57 -13.06
N CYS A 85 14.12 -14.04 -11.89
CA CYS A 85 13.38 -13.24 -10.92
C CYS A 85 14.19 -12.04 -10.41
N LEU A 86 15.49 -12.24 -10.14
CA LEU A 86 16.41 -11.19 -9.70
C LEU A 86 16.56 -10.10 -10.77
N ARG A 87 16.90 -10.49 -12.00
CA ARG A 87 17.14 -9.54 -13.13
C ARG A 87 15.91 -8.74 -13.53
N ASN A 88 14.71 -9.23 -13.24
CA ASN A 88 13.45 -8.60 -13.64
C ASN A 88 12.69 -7.99 -12.46
N CYS A 89 13.28 -7.91 -11.27
CA CYS A 89 12.63 -7.26 -10.13
C CYS A 89 12.77 -5.74 -10.24
N PRO A 90 11.68 -4.97 -10.44
CA PRO A 90 11.79 -3.51 -10.62
C PRO A 90 12.14 -2.78 -9.33
N ASN A 91 12.07 -3.45 -8.17
CA ASN A 91 12.26 -2.85 -6.86
C ASN A 91 13.41 -3.48 -6.07
N ASP A 92 14.31 -4.21 -6.75
CA ASP A 92 15.47 -4.89 -6.15
C ASP A 92 15.14 -5.68 -4.87
N ALA A 93 13.93 -6.27 -4.86
CA ALA A 93 13.44 -7.03 -3.71
C ALA A 93 13.96 -8.46 -3.66
N ILE A 94 14.74 -8.91 -4.66
CA ILE A 94 15.27 -10.28 -4.74
C ILE A 94 16.79 -10.21 -4.74
N PHE A 95 17.42 -10.89 -3.79
CA PHE A 95 18.87 -10.93 -3.64
C PHE A 95 19.53 -12.02 -4.49
N PRO A 96 20.86 -11.97 -4.73
CA PRO A 96 21.59 -12.98 -5.50
C PRO A 96 21.46 -14.42 -4.97
N SER A 97 21.23 -14.58 -3.66
CA SER A 97 20.90 -15.86 -3.01
C SER A 97 19.50 -16.41 -3.37
N ILE A 98 18.77 -15.69 -4.23
CA ILE A 98 17.36 -15.96 -4.56
C ILE A 98 16.45 -15.92 -3.31
N MET A 99 16.73 -15.01 -2.42
CA MET A 99 15.87 -14.66 -1.28
C MET A 99 15.02 -13.43 -1.60
N VAL A 100 13.77 -13.43 -1.16
CA VAL A 100 12.86 -12.28 -1.34
C VAL A 100 12.88 -11.42 -0.06
N ASN A 101 13.13 -10.14 -0.24
CA ASN A 101 12.90 -9.14 0.81
C ASN A 101 11.45 -8.65 0.73
N ASP A 102 10.60 -9.14 1.62
CA ASP A 102 9.19 -8.78 1.70
C ASP A 102 8.96 -7.27 1.82
N LYS A 103 9.83 -6.57 2.56
CA LYS A 103 9.68 -5.12 2.78
C LYS A 103 9.84 -4.33 1.49
N ARG A 104 10.71 -4.78 0.57
CA ARG A 104 10.90 -4.17 -0.75
C ARG A 104 9.93 -4.68 -1.81
N CYS A 105 9.31 -5.84 -1.58
CA CYS A 105 8.41 -6.44 -2.56
C CYS A 105 7.10 -5.63 -2.66
N ILE A 106 6.81 -5.09 -3.85
CA ILE A 106 5.61 -4.31 -4.15
C ILE A 106 4.48 -5.13 -4.81
N GLY A 107 4.59 -6.46 -4.81
CA GLY A 107 3.54 -7.34 -5.32
C GLY A 107 3.30 -7.35 -6.83
N CYS A 108 4.18 -6.79 -7.64
CA CYS A 108 3.96 -6.61 -9.08
C CYS A 108 3.84 -7.92 -9.89
N GLY A 109 4.23 -9.07 -9.32
CA GLY A 109 4.10 -10.40 -9.94
C GLY A 109 5.09 -10.69 -11.08
N THR A 110 5.97 -9.75 -11.47
CA THR A 110 6.91 -9.92 -12.58
C THR A 110 7.81 -11.14 -12.40
N CYS A 111 8.33 -11.37 -11.20
CA CYS A 111 9.17 -12.52 -10.89
C CYS A 111 8.45 -13.86 -11.06
N ALA A 112 7.18 -13.94 -10.70
CA ALA A 112 6.37 -15.14 -10.89
C ALA A 112 6.10 -15.41 -12.39
N LYS A 113 5.74 -14.37 -13.15
CA LYS A 113 5.52 -14.47 -14.61
C LYS A 113 6.77 -14.87 -15.39
N LYS A 114 7.97 -14.48 -14.91
CA LYS A 114 9.26 -14.76 -15.56
C LYS A 114 9.93 -16.04 -15.06
N CYS A 115 9.35 -16.73 -14.08
CA CYS A 115 9.93 -17.95 -13.53
C CYS A 115 9.64 -19.16 -14.44
N PRO A 116 10.66 -19.80 -15.05
CA PRO A 116 10.43 -20.89 -16.00
C PRO A 116 9.95 -22.18 -15.33
N THR A 117 10.19 -22.35 -14.03
CA THR A 117 9.79 -23.55 -13.28
C THR A 117 8.58 -23.33 -12.37
N GLY A 118 8.02 -22.10 -12.33
CA GLY A 118 6.96 -21.75 -11.39
C GLY A 118 7.42 -21.73 -9.91
N ALA A 119 8.73 -21.69 -9.64
CA ALA A 119 9.25 -21.62 -8.29
C ALA A 119 8.87 -20.33 -7.56
N MET A 120 8.75 -19.21 -8.29
CA MET A 120 8.28 -17.95 -7.73
C MET A 120 6.75 -17.91 -7.72
N THR A 121 6.16 -17.74 -6.54
CA THR A 121 4.71 -17.66 -6.34
C THR A 121 4.39 -16.37 -5.57
N MET A 122 3.12 -15.98 -5.58
CA MET A 122 2.63 -14.81 -4.84
C MET A 122 1.76 -15.28 -3.67
N TYR A 123 1.77 -14.52 -2.58
CA TYR A 123 0.89 -14.71 -1.42
C TYR A 123 0.41 -13.36 -0.90
N GLU A 124 -0.75 -13.34 -0.26
CA GLU A 124 -1.29 -12.16 0.38
C GLU A 124 -0.72 -12.00 1.79
N LYS A 125 -0.26 -10.79 2.10
CA LYS A 125 0.23 -10.38 3.42
C LYS A 125 -0.68 -9.27 3.93
N ASP A 126 -1.86 -9.65 4.38
CA ASP A 126 -2.84 -8.70 4.92
C ASP A 126 -2.42 -8.18 6.30
N ILE A 127 -3.01 -7.09 6.72
CA ILE A 127 -2.76 -6.42 8.00
C ILE A 127 -4.03 -6.42 8.83
N ASN A 128 -3.88 -6.37 10.15
CA ASN A 128 -5.01 -6.17 11.05
C ASN A 128 -5.45 -4.69 11.01
N VAL A 129 -6.37 -4.35 10.10
CA VAL A 129 -6.83 -2.96 9.91
C VAL A 129 -7.50 -2.38 11.16
N LYS A 130 -8.15 -3.22 11.99
CA LYS A 130 -8.77 -2.77 13.26
C LYS A 130 -7.76 -2.32 14.30
N GLU A 131 -6.54 -2.79 14.20
CA GLU A 131 -5.47 -2.39 15.12
C GLU A 131 -4.67 -1.22 14.55
N ILE A 132 -4.31 -1.32 13.26
CA ILE A 132 -3.37 -0.38 12.68
C ILE A 132 -3.99 0.98 12.32
N LEU A 133 -5.23 1.02 11.79
CA LEU A 133 -5.83 2.27 11.33
C LEU A 133 -6.16 3.25 12.47
N PRO A 134 -6.74 2.81 13.61
CA PRO A 134 -6.89 3.69 14.77
C PRO A 134 -5.55 4.26 15.24
N TYR A 135 -4.52 3.41 15.36
CA TYR A 135 -3.18 3.85 15.71
C TYR A 135 -2.66 4.93 14.75
N MET A 136 -2.86 4.78 13.44
CA MET A 136 -2.42 5.76 12.45
C MET A 136 -3.10 7.12 12.66
N VAL A 137 -4.41 7.13 12.83
CA VAL A 137 -5.19 8.36 13.06
C VAL A 137 -4.76 9.04 14.37
N GLU A 138 -4.63 8.29 15.46
CA GLU A 138 -4.14 8.78 16.75
C GLU A 138 -2.72 9.37 16.67
N ASN A 139 -1.92 8.91 15.71
CA ASN A 139 -0.57 9.39 15.48
C ASN A 139 -0.46 10.39 14.31
N GLY A 140 -1.55 11.12 14.00
CA GLY A 140 -1.53 12.27 13.11
C GLY A 140 -1.69 11.97 11.62
N VAL A 141 -2.13 10.76 11.27
CA VAL A 141 -2.57 10.47 9.89
C VAL A 141 -3.95 11.09 9.68
N GLU A 142 -4.08 11.99 8.72
CA GLU A 142 -5.32 12.70 8.44
C GLU A 142 -6.20 11.99 7.40
N MET A 143 -5.59 11.20 6.52
CA MET A 143 -6.27 10.54 5.41
C MET A 143 -6.11 9.03 5.47
N LEU A 144 -7.21 8.31 5.26
CA LEU A 144 -7.18 6.87 5.02
C LEU A 144 -7.68 6.57 3.60
N GLU A 145 -6.95 5.75 2.87
CA GLU A 145 -7.31 5.37 1.51
C GLU A 145 -7.56 3.87 1.40
N LEU A 146 -8.65 3.50 0.74
CA LEU A 146 -8.95 2.12 0.40
C LEU A 146 -8.63 1.86 -1.07
N HIS A 147 -7.69 0.94 -1.32
CA HIS A 147 -7.38 0.43 -2.64
C HIS A 147 -8.29 -0.75 -2.97
N ILE A 148 -9.02 -0.64 -4.08
CA ILE A 148 -10.03 -1.61 -4.53
C ILE A 148 -9.56 -2.19 -5.88
N MET A 149 -8.57 -3.10 -5.81
CA MET A 149 -8.03 -3.82 -6.97
C MET A 149 -8.41 -5.30 -6.96
N GLY A 150 -9.49 -5.69 -6.30
CA GLY A 150 -9.95 -7.06 -6.18
C GLY A 150 -11.48 -7.17 -6.20
N HIS A 151 -11.99 -8.38 -6.22
CA HIS A 151 -13.43 -8.65 -6.28
C HIS A 151 -14.06 -9.03 -4.93
N ASP A 152 -13.28 -9.10 -3.84
CA ASP A 152 -13.81 -9.49 -2.53
C ASP A 152 -14.64 -8.37 -1.90
N LYS A 153 -15.94 -8.42 -2.18
CA LYS A 153 -16.90 -7.45 -1.66
C LYS A 153 -16.99 -7.50 -0.12
N LYS A 154 -16.85 -8.66 0.50
CA LYS A 154 -16.92 -8.79 1.96
C LYS A 154 -15.74 -8.11 2.63
N ASP A 155 -14.55 -8.29 2.09
CA ASP A 155 -13.34 -7.64 2.59
C ASP A 155 -13.38 -6.12 2.34
N LEU A 156 -13.95 -5.69 1.19
CA LEU A 156 -14.20 -4.27 0.91
C LEU A 156 -15.12 -3.65 1.95
N ASP A 157 -16.31 -4.23 2.15
CA ASP A 157 -17.30 -3.70 3.09
C ASP A 157 -16.74 -3.68 4.53
N TYR A 158 -16.00 -4.72 4.92
CA TYR A 158 -15.31 -4.79 6.21
C TYR A 158 -14.27 -3.68 6.38
N LYS A 159 -13.34 -3.53 5.45
CA LYS A 159 -12.26 -2.51 5.54
C LYS A 159 -12.81 -1.10 5.44
N TRP A 160 -13.83 -0.88 4.59
CA TRP A 160 -14.51 0.41 4.52
C TRP A 160 -15.22 0.76 5.83
N GLY A 161 -15.85 -0.22 6.48
CA GLY A 161 -16.45 -0.05 7.82
C GLY A 161 -15.40 0.39 8.84
N VAL A 162 -14.24 -0.28 8.89
CA VAL A 162 -13.15 0.09 9.81
C VAL A 162 -12.61 1.51 9.53
N ILE A 163 -12.44 1.88 8.27
CA ILE A 163 -12.03 3.25 7.91
C ILE A 163 -13.03 4.28 8.44
N ASN A 164 -14.34 4.04 8.24
CA ASN A 164 -15.37 4.95 8.77
C ASN A 164 -15.38 5.01 10.30
N ASP A 165 -15.13 3.89 10.98
CA ASP A 165 -15.08 3.84 12.45
C ASP A 165 -13.87 4.62 13.00
N CYS A 166 -12.75 4.68 12.27
CA CYS A 166 -11.60 5.50 12.64
C CYS A 166 -11.86 7.01 12.53
N ASN A 167 -12.92 7.43 11.83
CA ASN A 167 -13.28 8.83 11.62
C ASN A 167 -12.10 9.74 11.17
N PRO A 168 -11.38 9.39 10.08
CA PRO A 168 -10.28 10.21 9.59
C PRO A 168 -10.79 11.55 9.04
N LYS A 169 -9.95 12.58 9.02
CA LYS A 169 -10.30 13.88 8.43
C LYS A 169 -10.72 13.75 6.97
N TYR A 170 -10.06 12.86 6.22
CA TYR A 170 -10.39 12.56 4.83
C TYR A 170 -10.39 11.04 4.59
N ALA A 171 -11.33 10.56 3.78
CA ALA A 171 -11.30 9.21 3.24
C ALA A 171 -11.17 9.27 1.71
N SER A 172 -10.34 8.40 1.16
CA SER A 172 -10.04 8.31 -0.25
C SER A 172 -10.29 6.87 -0.75
N ILE A 173 -10.62 6.75 -2.02
CA ILE A 173 -10.87 5.47 -2.68
C ILE A 173 -10.05 5.44 -3.97
N CYS A 174 -9.24 4.42 -4.15
CA CYS A 174 -8.57 4.11 -5.40
C CYS A 174 -9.20 2.86 -6.01
N ILE A 175 -9.87 3.00 -7.16
CA ILE A 175 -10.53 1.89 -7.86
C ILE A 175 -9.87 1.68 -9.20
N ASP A 176 -9.38 0.46 -9.46
CA ASP A 176 -8.87 0.07 -10.76
C ASP A 176 -10.01 -0.43 -11.66
N ARG A 177 -10.15 0.21 -12.81
CA ARG A 177 -11.16 -0.14 -13.81
C ARG A 177 -10.82 -1.40 -14.62
N GLU A 178 -9.61 -1.92 -14.54
CA GLU A 178 -9.21 -3.16 -15.21
C GLU A 178 -10.11 -4.33 -14.81
N PHE A 179 -10.60 -4.32 -13.56
CA PHE A 179 -11.39 -5.41 -12.99
C PHE A 179 -12.89 -5.15 -12.92
N PHE A 180 -13.33 -3.91 -13.21
CA PHE A 180 -14.73 -3.51 -13.03
C PHE A 180 -15.30 -2.77 -14.23
N GLY A 181 -16.50 -3.13 -14.62
CA GLY A 181 -17.28 -2.33 -15.57
C GLY A 181 -17.77 -1.01 -14.96
N ASN A 182 -18.05 -0.01 -15.81
CA ASN A 182 -18.48 1.31 -15.36
C ASN A 182 -19.67 1.26 -14.39
N LYS A 183 -20.66 0.45 -14.65
CA LYS A 183 -21.85 0.29 -13.78
C LYS A 183 -21.44 -0.20 -12.39
N GLU A 184 -20.61 -1.23 -12.34
CA GLU A 184 -20.16 -1.79 -11.06
C GLU A 184 -19.36 -0.77 -10.23
N VAL A 185 -18.46 0.00 -10.85
CA VAL A 185 -17.73 1.09 -10.19
C VAL A 185 -18.70 2.12 -9.60
N ILE A 186 -19.67 2.57 -10.40
CA ILE A 186 -20.67 3.55 -9.97
C ILE A 186 -21.48 3.04 -8.77
N ASP A 187 -21.97 1.80 -8.85
CA ASP A 187 -22.78 1.21 -7.78
C ASP A 187 -21.97 1.02 -6.49
N ARG A 188 -20.71 0.60 -6.60
CA ARG A 188 -19.79 0.48 -5.45
C ARG A 188 -19.53 1.82 -4.79
N VAL A 189 -19.16 2.84 -5.57
CA VAL A 189 -18.88 4.18 -5.04
C VAL A 189 -20.13 4.78 -4.39
N ARG A 190 -21.31 4.65 -4.99
CA ARG A 190 -22.57 5.10 -4.40
C ARG A 190 -22.84 4.42 -3.04
N ASN A 191 -22.67 3.10 -2.96
CA ASN A 191 -22.83 2.37 -1.70
C ASN A 191 -21.84 2.86 -0.63
N MET A 192 -20.59 3.05 -1.00
CA MET A 192 -19.56 3.51 -0.06
C MET A 192 -19.86 4.93 0.47
N ILE A 193 -20.30 5.83 -0.39
CA ILE A 193 -20.71 7.20 0.00
C ILE A 193 -21.93 7.15 0.92
N ALA A 194 -22.95 6.33 0.60
CA ALA A 194 -24.16 6.23 1.39
C ALA A 194 -23.92 5.71 2.83
N HIS A 195 -22.88 4.89 3.01
CA HIS A 195 -22.50 4.33 4.32
C HIS A 195 -21.39 5.10 5.02
N ARG A 196 -20.96 6.22 4.46
CA ARG A 196 -19.94 7.06 5.09
C ARG A 196 -20.51 7.82 6.27
N LYS A 197 -19.87 7.73 7.43
CA LYS A 197 -20.19 8.59 8.57
C LYS A 197 -19.82 10.04 8.20
N PRO A 198 -20.69 11.03 8.54
CA PRO A 198 -20.33 12.43 8.34
C PRO A 198 -19.14 12.74 9.25
N TYR A 199 -18.13 13.42 8.67
CA TYR A 199 -17.02 13.92 9.47
C TYR A 199 -17.50 15.12 10.29
N THR A 200 -17.24 15.08 11.57
CA THR A 200 -17.30 16.28 12.41
C THR A 200 -16.05 17.09 12.12
N THR A 201 -16.24 18.28 11.56
CA THR A 201 -15.18 19.30 11.41
C THR A 201 -14.81 19.85 12.78
#